data_bb8069ae13ed692659239764fcffda3d
#
_entry.id   bb8069ae13ed692659239764fcffda3d
#
_cell.length_a   1.000
_cell.length_b   1.000
_cell.length_c   1.000
_cell.angle_alpha   90.00
_cell.angle_beta   90.00
_cell.angle_gamma   90.00
#
_symmetry.space_group_name_H-M   'P 1'
#
loop_
_entity.id
_entity.type
_entity.pdbx_description
1 polymer ?
#
loop_
_entity_poly.entity_id
_entity_poly.type
_entity_poly.pdbx_seq_one_letter_code
_entity_poly.pdbx_strand_id
1 'polypeptide(L)'
;KTKMSSYKSVPTEFTIEEALDTTEISDLRDEMQEWVDNMSGTGLENTNKYQMAEEAVSQLENVDSINFDEIWDELPDDGLISADELMAVKFTSNLYTPKSRKQHPSRAYRLSNAITHITDALQEMRDYIEDKLGAKEMPEEVKSLMSAIGDIESQIQELDNVEFPGMFS
;
A
#
# COMPACT_ATOMS: atom_id res chain seq x y z
N LYS A 1 -27.51 2.90 -16.00
CA LYS A 1 -27.94 2.74 -14.62
C LYS A 1 -26.74 2.54 -13.70
N THR A 2 -26.69 3.34 -12.66
CA THR A 2 -25.64 3.21 -11.67
C THR A 2 -25.93 2.00 -10.79
N LYS A 3 -25.00 1.07 -10.75
CA LYS A 3 -25.11 -0.06 -9.83
C LYS A 3 -24.68 0.38 -8.45
N MET A 4 -25.40 -0.02 -7.46
CA MET A 4 -24.96 0.18 -6.09
C MET A 4 -23.73 -0.70 -5.85
N SER A 5 -22.73 -0.11 -5.29
CA SER A 5 -21.52 -0.86 -4.94
C SER A 5 -21.84 -1.93 -3.91
N SER A 6 -21.26 -3.11 -4.08
CA SER A 6 -21.32 -4.15 -3.08
C SER A 6 -20.34 -3.92 -1.92
N TYR A 7 -19.60 -2.82 -1.97
CA TYR A 7 -18.64 -2.43 -0.94
C TYR A 7 -19.09 -1.15 -0.24
N LYS A 8 -18.68 -1.01 1.00
CA LYS A 8 -18.93 0.23 1.77
C LYS A 8 -17.60 0.77 2.26
N SER A 9 -17.52 2.07 2.40
CA SER A 9 -16.36 2.76 2.96
C SER A 9 -16.44 2.72 4.48
N VAL A 10 -15.39 2.24 5.13
CA VAL A 10 -15.34 2.12 6.59
C VAL A 10 -14.12 2.88 7.11
N PRO A 11 -14.34 3.90 7.96
CA PRO A 11 -13.22 4.58 8.61
C PRO A 11 -12.47 3.59 9.50
N THR A 12 -11.17 3.48 9.31
CA THR A 12 -10.32 2.55 10.04
C THR A 12 -9.15 3.30 10.64
N GLU A 13 -8.94 3.14 11.95
CA GLU A 13 -7.87 3.83 12.66
C GLU A 13 -6.59 3.01 12.59
N PHE A 14 -5.49 3.70 12.31
CA PHE A 14 -4.14 3.14 12.29
C PHE A 14 -3.18 4.07 13.00
N THR A 15 -2.11 3.51 13.54
CA THR A 15 -0.89 4.30 13.74
C THR A 15 -0.11 4.28 12.42
N ILE A 16 0.80 5.24 12.26
CA ILE A 16 1.62 5.27 11.04
C ILE A 16 2.42 3.97 10.93
N GLU A 17 2.99 3.48 12.02
CA GLU A 17 3.74 2.23 12.01
C GLU A 17 2.88 1.05 11.53
N GLU A 18 1.67 0.94 12.04
CA GLU A 18 0.76 -0.13 11.64
C GLU A 18 0.38 -0.08 10.17
N ALA A 19 0.19 1.13 9.65
CA ALA A 19 -0.26 1.32 8.28
C ALA A 19 0.85 1.09 7.26
N LEU A 20 2.12 1.27 7.64
CA LEU A 20 3.26 1.04 6.74
C LEU A 20 3.58 -0.45 6.71
N ASP A 21 2.70 -1.20 6.07
CA ASP A 21 2.77 -2.66 6.04
C ASP A 21 2.40 -3.14 4.64
N THR A 22 3.30 -3.89 4.02
CA THR A 22 3.12 -4.41 2.67
C THR A 22 2.71 -5.89 2.66
N THR A 23 2.39 -6.46 3.81
CA THR A 23 2.06 -7.88 3.92
C THR A 23 0.92 -8.29 2.99
N GLU A 24 -0.16 -7.50 2.94
CA GLU A 24 -1.30 -7.80 2.07
C GLU A 24 -0.89 -7.80 0.60
N ILE A 25 -0.02 -6.88 0.20
CA ILE A 25 0.46 -6.81 -1.19
C ILE A 25 1.31 -8.05 -1.52
N SER A 26 2.17 -8.46 -0.59
CA SER A 26 2.96 -9.67 -0.74
C SER A 26 2.08 -10.91 -0.83
N ASP A 27 1.03 -10.96 -0.02
CA ASP A 27 0.06 -12.06 -0.04
C ASP A 27 -0.64 -12.15 -1.40
N LEU A 28 -1.01 -11.01 -1.96
CA LEU A 28 -1.62 -10.95 -3.29
C LEU A 28 -0.67 -11.46 -4.36
N ARG A 29 0.61 -11.10 -4.27
CA ARG A 29 1.62 -11.62 -5.18
C ARG A 29 1.69 -13.14 -5.10
N ASP A 30 1.72 -13.67 -3.88
CA ASP A 30 1.82 -15.11 -3.65
C ASP A 30 0.58 -15.83 -4.18
N GLU A 31 -0.61 -15.27 -3.98
CA GLU A 31 -1.84 -15.82 -4.53
C GLU A 31 -1.80 -15.88 -6.07
N MET A 32 -1.32 -14.81 -6.69
CA MET A 32 -1.20 -14.77 -8.14
C MET A 32 -0.15 -15.74 -8.67
N GLN A 33 0.96 -15.88 -7.94
CA GLN A 33 1.99 -16.85 -8.31
C GLN A 33 1.45 -18.29 -8.24
N GLU A 34 0.70 -18.61 -7.20
CA GLU A 34 0.07 -19.91 -7.07
C GLU A 34 -0.91 -20.17 -8.22
N TRP A 35 -1.68 -19.15 -8.60
CA TRP A 35 -2.60 -19.23 -9.71
C TRP A 35 -1.87 -19.54 -11.02
N VAL A 36 -0.77 -18.83 -11.27
CA VAL A 36 0.08 -19.05 -12.44
C VAL A 36 0.63 -20.48 -12.42
N ASP A 37 1.16 -20.91 -11.29
CA ASP A 37 1.76 -22.24 -11.15
C ASP A 37 0.74 -23.33 -11.40
N ASN A 38 -0.49 -23.15 -10.94
CA ASN A 38 -1.56 -24.14 -11.13
C ASN A 38 -2.01 -24.22 -12.59
N MET A 39 -1.87 -23.15 -13.35
CA MET A 39 -2.24 -23.16 -14.76
C MET A 39 -1.12 -23.61 -15.67
N SER A 40 0.11 -23.57 -15.20
CA SER A 40 1.26 -23.99 -15.98
C SER A 40 1.17 -25.48 -16.31
N GLY A 41 1.40 -25.82 -17.57
CA GLY A 41 1.32 -27.21 -18.03
C GLY A 41 -0.09 -27.72 -18.31
N THR A 42 -1.11 -26.88 -18.16
CA THR A 42 -2.51 -27.30 -18.34
C THR A 42 -3.08 -26.97 -19.72
N GLY A 43 -2.32 -26.28 -20.56
CA GLY A 43 -2.84 -25.79 -21.83
C GLY A 43 -3.51 -24.42 -21.74
N LEU A 44 -3.66 -23.89 -20.53
CA LEU A 44 -4.25 -22.57 -20.31
C LEU A 44 -3.23 -21.44 -20.29
N GLU A 45 -1.95 -21.79 -20.46
CA GLU A 45 -0.83 -20.87 -20.40
C GLU A 45 -0.87 -19.79 -21.48
N ASN A 46 -1.59 -20.01 -22.57
CA ASN A 46 -1.68 -19.05 -23.66
C ASN A 46 -2.92 -18.16 -23.58
N THR A 47 -3.68 -18.28 -22.49
CA THR A 47 -4.89 -17.45 -22.33
C THR A 47 -4.53 -16.05 -21.86
N ASN A 48 -5.41 -15.09 -22.15
CA ASN A 48 -5.24 -13.72 -21.68
C ASN A 48 -5.20 -13.65 -20.14
N LYS A 49 -5.98 -14.49 -19.48
CA LYS A 49 -6.01 -14.51 -17.99
C LYS A 49 -4.69 -14.96 -17.42
N TYR A 50 -4.07 -15.94 -18.04
CA TYR A 50 -2.75 -16.42 -17.62
C TYR A 50 -1.72 -15.29 -17.75
N GLN A 51 -1.74 -14.60 -18.90
CA GLN A 51 -0.83 -13.49 -19.15
C GLN A 51 -1.06 -12.34 -18.15
N MET A 52 -2.31 -12.03 -17.85
CA MET A 52 -2.64 -11.02 -16.85
C MET A 52 -2.11 -11.42 -15.47
N ALA A 53 -2.24 -12.68 -15.11
CA ALA A 53 -1.75 -13.18 -13.82
C ALA A 53 -0.23 -13.10 -13.75
N GLU A 54 0.48 -13.49 -14.81
CA GLU A 54 1.95 -13.37 -14.87
C GLU A 54 2.39 -11.92 -14.73
N GLU A 55 1.71 -11.01 -15.43
CA GLU A 55 2.03 -9.60 -15.35
C GLU A 55 1.75 -9.05 -13.96
N ALA A 56 0.64 -9.47 -13.34
CA ALA A 56 0.32 -9.07 -11.97
C ALA A 56 1.42 -9.52 -11.01
N VAL A 57 1.89 -10.75 -11.11
CA VAL A 57 3.01 -11.24 -10.30
C VAL A 57 4.24 -10.35 -10.48
N SER A 58 4.60 -10.09 -11.73
CA SER A 58 5.78 -9.28 -12.06
C SER A 58 5.70 -7.89 -11.46
N GLN A 59 4.54 -7.25 -11.57
CA GLN A 59 4.34 -5.90 -11.02
C GLN A 59 4.30 -5.91 -9.50
N LEU A 60 3.63 -6.90 -8.90
CA LEU A 60 3.54 -6.98 -7.45
C LEU A 60 4.87 -7.34 -6.79
N GLU A 61 5.78 -8.00 -7.51
CA GLU A 61 7.11 -8.28 -7.00
C GLU A 61 7.90 -7.00 -6.66
N ASN A 62 7.52 -5.88 -7.26
CA ASN A 62 8.16 -4.60 -6.95
C ASN A 62 7.97 -4.20 -5.50
N VAL A 63 7.00 -4.79 -4.78
CA VAL A 63 6.81 -4.55 -3.36
C VAL A 63 8.06 -4.95 -2.56
N ASP A 64 8.81 -5.92 -3.02
CA ASP A 64 10.01 -6.40 -2.30
C ASP A 64 11.11 -5.35 -2.25
N SER A 65 11.09 -4.36 -3.15
CA SER A 65 12.08 -3.29 -3.13
C SER A 65 11.66 -2.11 -2.24
N ILE A 66 10.46 -2.15 -1.68
CA ILE A 66 9.96 -1.09 -0.80
C ILE A 66 10.43 -1.38 0.61
N ASN A 67 11.20 -0.46 1.17
CA ASN A 67 11.76 -0.61 2.51
C ASN A 67 11.39 0.61 3.35
N PHE A 68 10.45 0.43 4.27
CA PHE A 68 10.03 1.51 5.16
C PHE A 68 11.09 1.90 6.18
N ASP A 69 12.05 1.00 6.44
CA ASP A 69 13.15 1.32 7.36
C ASP A 69 13.98 2.50 6.87
N GLU A 70 14.02 2.73 5.57
CA GLU A 70 14.71 3.90 5.01
C GLU A 70 14.16 5.21 5.57
N ILE A 71 12.86 5.25 5.88
CA ILE A 71 12.23 6.43 6.48
C ILE A 71 12.77 6.65 7.88
N TRP A 72 12.79 5.58 8.69
CA TRP A 72 13.17 5.66 10.09
C TRP A 72 14.65 5.95 10.24
N ASP A 73 15.47 5.43 9.36
CA ASP A 73 16.92 5.64 9.37
C ASP A 73 17.31 7.10 9.13
N GLU A 74 16.45 7.89 8.49
CA GLU A 74 16.70 9.31 8.24
C GLU A 74 16.51 10.18 9.49
N LEU A 75 15.92 9.63 10.55
CA LEU A 75 15.58 10.40 11.75
C LEU A 75 16.56 10.12 12.87
N PRO A 76 17.34 11.13 13.30
CA PRO A 76 18.21 10.98 14.47
C PRO A 76 17.38 10.92 15.75
N ASP A 77 17.85 10.17 16.74
CA ASP A 77 17.16 9.98 18.02
C ASP A 77 16.95 11.30 18.77
N ASP A 78 17.88 12.23 18.61
CA ASP A 78 17.87 13.52 19.29
C ASP A 78 17.42 14.68 18.40
N GLY A 79 16.83 14.38 17.26
CA GLY A 79 16.35 15.39 16.32
C GLY A 79 15.05 16.04 16.73
N LEU A 80 14.61 16.99 15.94
CA LEU A 80 13.35 17.72 16.15
C LEU A 80 12.16 16.75 16.15
N ILE A 81 12.23 15.72 15.31
CA ILE A 81 11.20 14.69 15.19
C ILE A 81 11.88 13.34 15.39
N SER A 82 11.37 12.54 16.32
CA SER A 82 11.91 11.18 16.50
C SER A 82 11.09 10.17 15.73
N ALA A 83 11.72 9.04 15.38
CA ALA A 83 11.03 7.95 14.72
C ALA A 83 9.88 7.43 15.59
N ASP A 84 10.11 7.28 16.89
CA ASP A 84 9.12 6.75 17.81
C ASP A 84 7.86 7.62 17.87
N GLU A 85 8.03 8.95 17.92
CA GLU A 85 6.86 9.83 17.96
C GLU A 85 6.09 9.77 16.63
N LEU A 86 6.80 9.71 15.52
CA LEU A 86 6.15 9.65 14.20
C LEU A 86 5.42 8.31 14.01
N MET A 87 6.03 7.21 14.42
CA MET A 87 5.41 5.88 14.35
C MET A 87 4.09 5.81 15.12
N ALA A 88 4.00 6.54 16.22
CA ALA A 88 2.84 6.48 17.12
C ALA A 88 1.69 7.42 16.71
N VAL A 89 1.87 8.23 15.69
CA VAL A 89 0.82 9.14 15.22
C VAL A 89 -0.37 8.34 14.72
N LYS A 90 -1.56 8.66 15.20
CA LYS A 90 -2.80 8.00 14.79
C LYS A 90 -3.50 8.77 13.70
N PHE A 91 -4.13 8.05 12.80
CA PHE A 91 -4.93 8.65 11.74
C PHE A 91 -6.03 7.69 11.33
N THR A 92 -6.99 8.19 10.56
CA THR A 92 -8.10 7.39 10.05
C THR A 92 -7.98 7.29 8.53
N SER A 93 -8.11 6.07 8.03
CA SER A 93 -8.13 5.80 6.60
C SER A 93 -9.46 5.15 6.24
N ASN A 94 -10.06 5.56 5.13
CA ASN A 94 -11.33 5.00 4.68
C ASN A 94 -11.05 3.82 3.75
N LEU A 95 -11.33 2.63 4.26
CA LEU A 95 -11.12 1.39 3.52
C LEU A 95 -12.45 0.81 3.07
N TYR A 96 -12.42 0.03 2.00
CA TYR A 96 -13.62 -0.58 1.47
C TYR A 96 -13.75 -2.02 1.95
N THR A 97 -14.92 -2.37 2.46
CA THR A 97 -15.24 -3.74 2.86
C THR A 97 -16.52 -4.19 2.16
N PRO A 98 -16.67 -5.50 1.89
CA PRO A 98 -17.91 -5.99 1.32
C PRO A 98 -19.10 -5.72 2.26
N LYS A 99 -20.23 -5.35 1.70
CA LYS A 99 -21.46 -5.14 2.49
C LYS A 99 -22.00 -6.46 3.04
N SER A 100 -21.79 -7.56 2.32
CA SER A 100 -22.22 -8.88 2.75
C SER A 100 -21.10 -9.57 3.52
N ARG A 101 -21.43 -10.13 4.69
CA ARG A 101 -20.48 -10.91 5.48
C ARG A 101 -20.00 -12.17 4.78
N LYS A 102 -20.77 -12.64 3.80
CA LYS A 102 -20.44 -13.86 3.06
C LYS A 102 -19.52 -13.62 1.87
N GLN A 103 -19.39 -12.34 1.49
CA GLN A 103 -18.57 -11.98 0.34
C GLN A 103 -17.13 -11.77 0.79
N HIS A 104 -16.20 -12.41 0.10
CA HIS A 104 -14.77 -12.17 0.31
C HIS A 104 -14.36 -10.95 -0.50
N PRO A 105 -13.48 -10.09 0.03
CA PRO A 105 -12.98 -8.96 -0.73
C PRO A 105 -12.26 -9.41 -1.98
N SER A 106 -12.52 -8.72 -3.10
CA SER A 106 -11.79 -9.01 -4.33
C SER A 106 -10.33 -8.60 -4.18
N ARG A 107 -9.47 -9.20 -5.00
CA ARG A 107 -8.05 -8.83 -5.00
C ARG A 107 -7.84 -7.37 -5.34
N ALA A 108 -8.62 -6.83 -6.26
CA ALA A 108 -8.53 -5.42 -6.63
C ALA A 108 -8.82 -4.50 -5.44
N TYR A 109 -9.86 -4.80 -4.66
CA TYR A 109 -10.16 -4.02 -3.45
C TYR A 109 -9.13 -4.23 -2.36
N ARG A 110 -8.63 -5.43 -2.19
CA ARG A 110 -7.57 -5.71 -1.22
C ARG A 110 -6.32 -4.91 -1.52
N LEU A 111 -5.92 -4.87 -2.79
CA LEU A 111 -4.77 -4.06 -3.21
C LEU A 111 -5.04 -2.58 -3.01
N SER A 112 -6.22 -2.10 -3.44
CA SER A 112 -6.60 -0.70 -3.30
C SER A 112 -6.57 -0.26 -1.83
N ASN A 113 -7.10 -1.08 -0.93
CA ASN A 113 -7.09 -0.77 0.51
C ASN A 113 -5.66 -0.73 1.06
N ALA A 114 -4.81 -1.69 0.65
CA ALA A 114 -3.42 -1.70 1.09
C ALA A 114 -2.68 -0.44 0.64
N ILE A 115 -2.88 -0.04 -0.61
CA ILE A 115 -2.28 1.18 -1.15
C ILE A 115 -2.82 2.40 -0.40
N THR A 116 -4.12 2.45 -0.16
CA THR A 116 -4.77 3.59 0.48
C THR A 116 -4.21 3.85 1.87
N HIS A 117 -4.17 2.82 2.74
CA HIS A 117 -3.70 3.09 4.10
C HIS A 117 -2.21 3.44 4.14
N ILE A 118 -1.41 2.90 3.21
CA ILE A 118 0.00 3.27 3.13
C ILE A 118 0.16 4.72 2.67
N THR A 119 -0.53 5.11 1.61
CA THR A 119 -0.42 6.49 1.09
C THR A 119 -1.00 7.50 2.07
N ASP A 120 -2.08 7.15 2.78
CA ASP A 120 -2.63 8.01 3.82
C ASP A 120 -1.64 8.18 4.97
N ALA A 121 -0.94 7.09 5.35
CA ALA A 121 0.10 7.17 6.38
C ALA A 121 1.23 8.10 5.97
N LEU A 122 1.67 8.01 4.70
CA LEU A 122 2.73 8.86 4.20
C LEU A 122 2.30 10.34 4.20
N GLN A 123 1.04 10.61 3.87
CA GLN A 123 0.52 11.97 3.92
C GLN A 123 0.42 12.48 5.36
N GLU A 124 -0.02 11.63 6.30
CA GLU A 124 -0.03 12.00 7.71
C GLU A 124 1.35 12.34 8.23
N MET A 125 2.36 11.61 7.77
CA MET A 125 3.74 11.92 8.12
C MET A 125 4.13 13.31 7.66
N ARG A 126 3.78 13.66 6.42
CA ARG A 126 4.05 15.00 5.88
C ARG A 126 3.35 16.07 6.71
N ASP A 127 2.08 15.86 7.02
CA ASP A 127 1.29 16.83 7.79
C ASP A 127 1.84 17.00 9.20
N TYR A 128 2.24 15.91 9.84
CA TYR A 128 2.84 15.96 11.18
C TYR A 128 4.15 16.74 11.16
N ILE A 129 4.99 16.48 10.15
CA ILE A 129 6.27 17.16 10.00
C ILE A 129 6.05 18.66 9.80
N GLU A 130 5.13 19.05 8.94
CA GLU A 130 4.83 20.44 8.67
C GLU A 130 4.30 21.15 9.91
N ASP A 131 3.42 20.51 10.66
CA ASP A 131 2.91 21.05 11.92
C ASP A 131 4.03 21.24 12.94
N LYS A 132 4.91 20.27 13.04
CA LYS A 132 6.01 20.29 14.00
C LYS A 132 7.02 21.39 13.67
N LEU A 133 7.30 21.59 12.39
CA LEU A 133 8.23 22.61 11.94
C LEU A 133 7.64 24.01 12.06
N GLY A 134 6.35 24.15 11.78
CA GLY A 134 5.70 25.46 11.73
C GLY A 134 6.41 26.38 10.74
N ALA A 135 6.87 27.53 11.24
CA ALA A 135 7.58 28.51 10.42
C ALA A 135 9.09 28.28 10.37
N LYS A 136 9.59 27.22 11.02
CA LYS A 136 11.01 26.93 11.06
C LYS A 136 11.52 26.43 9.72
N GLU A 137 12.78 26.73 9.43
CA GLU A 137 13.44 26.18 8.26
C GLU A 137 13.60 24.66 8.40
N MET A 138 13.42 23.93 7.28
CA MET A 138 13.49 22.49 7.29
C MET A 138 14.94 22.02 7.42
N PRO A 139 15.27 21.25 8.49
CA PRO A 139 16.60 20.66 8.62
C PRO A 139 16.90 19.65 7.52
N GLU A 140 18.18 19.38 7.28
CA GLU A 140 18.58 18.45 6.22
C GLU A 140 18.04 17.03 6.44
N GLU A 141 18.02 16.54 7.69
CA GLU A 141 17.48 15.21 7.98
C GLU A 141 15.99 15.12 7.66
N VAL A 142 15.26 16.23 7.80
CA VAL A 142 13.84 16.28 7.46
C VAL A 142 13.67 16.33 5.95
N LYS A 143 14.54 17.05 5.24
CA LYS A 143 14.51 17.06 3.77
C LYS A 143 14.76 15.66 3.21
N SER A 144 15.72 14.93 3.78
CA SER A 144 16.02 13.56 3.39
C SER A 144 14.83 12.66 3.66
N LEU A 145 14.19 12.83 4.81
CA LEU A 145 12.98 12.10 5.17
C LEU A 145 11.85 12.35 4.16
N MET A 146 11.61 13.61 3.81
CA MET A 146 10.57 13.95 2.85
C MET A 146 10.85 13.36 1.48
N SER A 147 12.11 13.33 1.07
CA SER A 147 12.53 12.70 -0.18
C SER A 147 12.27 11.20 -0.14
N ALA A 148 12.62 10.53 0.96
CA ALA A 148 12.36 9.09 1.13
C ALA A 148 10.87 8.78 1.08
N ILE A 149 10.04 9.62 1.73
CA ILE A 149 8.59 9.47 1.69
C ILE A 149 8.07 9.56 0.25
N GLY A 150 8.55 10.55 -0.50
CA GLY A 150 8.15 10.72 -1.89
C GLY A 150 8.54 9.56 -2.78
N ASP A 151 9.73 9.01 -2.60
CA ASP A 151 10.20 7.86 -3.36
C ASP A 151 9.35 6.62 -3.09
N ILE A 152 9.05 6.37 -1.82
CA ILE A 152 8.21 5.23 -1.44
C ILE A 152 6.79 5.42 -1.96
N GLU A 153 6.26 6.63 -1.86
CA GLU A 153 4.92 6.92 -2.38
C GLU A 153 4.82 6.62 -3.87
N SER A 154 5.84 7.01 -4.64
CA SER A 154 5.88 6.73 -6.08
C SER A 154 5.89 5.22 -6.35
N GLN A 155 6.67 4.45 -5.59
CA GLN A 155 6.73 3.01 -5.74
C GLN A 155 5.38 2.36 -5.41
N ILE A 156 4.72 2.82 -4.35
CA ILE A 156 3.42 2.30 -3.95
C ILE A 156 2.35 2.64 -5.01
N GLN A 157 2.37 3.85 -5.55
CA GLN A 157 1.40 4.28 -6.55
C GLN A 157 1.52 3.49 -7.85
N GLU A 158 2.71 3.07 -8.21
CA GLU A 158 2.89 2.23 -9.39
C GLU A 158 2.15 0.90 -9.27
N LEU A 159 2.00 0.38 -8.05
CA LEU A 159 1.28 -0.87 -7.81
C LEU A 159 -0.22 -0.74 -8.07
N ASP A 160 -0.76 0.48 -8.07
CA ASP A 160 -2.18 0.72 -8.34
C ASP A 160 -2.55 0.38 -9.79
N ASN A 161 -1.57 0.23 -10.66
CA ASN A 161 -1.79 -0.14 -12.06
C ASN A 161 -1.93 -1.65 -12.28
N VAL A 162 -1.74 -2.46 -11.25
CA VAL A 162 -1.85 -3.91 -11.36
C VAL A 162 -3.28 -4.32 -11.67
N GLU A 163 -3.42 -5.18 -12.68
CA GLU A 163 -4.71 -5.73 -13.05
C GLU A 163 -4.73 -7.23 -12.75
N PHE A 164 -5.82 -7.68 -12.14
CA PHE A 164 -6.01 -9.09 -11.81
C PHE A 164 -6.91 -9.75 -12.86
N PRO A 165 -6.73 -11.08 -13.10
CA PRO A 165 -7.64 -11.80 -13.99
C PRO A 165 -9.08 -11.61 -13.54
N GLY A 166 -9.95 -11.21 -14.46
CA GLY A 166 -11.19 -10.54 -14.14
C GLY A 166 -12.36 -11.38 -13.66
N MET A 167 -12.25 -12.66 -13.45
CA MET A 167 -13.45 -13.41 -13.19
C MET A 167 -13.92 -13.35 -11.73
N PHE A 168 -13.00 -13.27 -10.78
CA PHE A 168 -13.33 -13.25 -9.35
C PHE A 168 -12.42 -12.28 -8.61
N SER A 169 -11.94 -11.27 -9.28
CA SER A 169 -11.05 -10.28 -8.70
C SER A 169 -11.82 -9.22 -7.94
#